data_5c60b94d5e266d55088c91b3ff9a0a65
#
_entry.id   5c60b94d5e266d55088c91b3ff9a0a65
#
_cell.length_a   1.000
_cell.length_b   1.000
_cell.length_c   1.000
_cell.angle_alpha   90.00
_cell.angle_beta   90.00
_cell.angle_gamma   90.00
#
_symmetry.space_group_name_H-M   'P 1'
#
loop_
_entity.id
_entity.type
_entity.pdbx_description
1 polymer ?
#
loop_
_entity_poly.entity_id
_entity_poly.type
_entity_poly.pdbx_seq_one_letter_code
_entity_poly.pdbx_strand_id
1 'polypeptide(L)'
;FPLKVAAKKEFTREERKERVRELLALVGLEHRGGAYPSELSGGQRQRVGIARALSDTPRVLLCDEPTSALDPESTRAILSLLRQVRDETGVTIVIITHEMSVVREICDSVTLLKDGGIVQSGTIEEVLADPGSPLAKELVPAPSVDELDVSDFNRELTAREIAVQSSSVEDETSAQPWESGNILLDVIFTSHPGVPTGSNMLNLAAELGADVTAGTFESMGSVQVGRLALAIPAAQRSSIIDQLRAQGAHVEVRSL
;
A
#
# COMPACT_ATOMS: atom_id res chain seq x y z
N PHE A 1 2.56 -8.29 34.91
CA PHE A 1 2.01 -7.17 35.68
C PHE A 1 0.53 -6.91 35.32
N PRO A 2 0.09 -6.81 34.06
CA PRO A 2 -1.31 -6.56 33.71
C PRO A 2 -2.27 -7.58 34.34
N LEU A 3 -1.97 -8.87 34.26
CA LEU A 3 -2.77 -9.95 34.85
C LEU A 3 -2.92 -9.88 36.39
N LYS A 4 -2.13 -9.04 37.07
CA LYS A 4 -2.25 -8.83 38.51
C LYS A 4 -3.10 -7.61 38.86
N VAL A 5 -3.18 -6.62 37.95
CA VAL A 5 -3.71 -5.29 38.26
C VAL A 5 -4.98 -4.97 37.51
N ALA A 6 -5.08 -5.35 36.25
CA ALA A 6 -6.17 -4.93 35.34
C ALA A 6 -7.17 -6.04 35.00
N ALA A 7 -6.89 -7.29 35.36
CA ALA A 7 -7.77 -8.39 35.02
C ALA A 7 -9.12 -8.25 35.73
N LYS A 8 -10.20 -8.23 34.97
CA LYS A 8 -11.59 -8.29 35.47
C LYS A 8 -11.89 -9.59 36.25
N LYS A 9 -11.03 -10.60 36.11
CA LYS A 9 -11.10 -11.88 36.78
C LYS A 9 -9.86 -12.06 37.65
N GLU A 10 -10.02 -12.50 38.88
CA GLU A 10 -8.90 -12.94 39.71
C GLU A 10 -8.34 -14.26 39.17
N PHE A 11 -7.11 -14.21 38.65
CA PHE A 11 -6.36 -15.38 38.24
C PHE A 11 -5.56 -15.94 39.41
N THR A 12 -5.59 -17.26 39.59
CA THR A 12 -4.64 -17.98 40.44
C THR A 12 -3.22 -17.83 39.89
N ARG A 13 -2.23 -18.22 40.65
CA ARG A 13 -0.83 -18.18 40.20
C ARG A 13 -0.59 -19.09 39.01
N GLU A 14 -1.23 -20.23 39.00
CA GLU A 14 -1.13 -21.26 37.94
C GLU A 14 -1.83 -20.77 36.68
N GLU A 15 -3.06 -20.25 36.76
CA GLU A 15 -3.79 -19.66 35.61
C GLU A 15 -3.01 -18.50 34.98
N ARG A 16 -2.35 -17.64 35.79
CA ARG A 16 -1.50 -16.57 35.24
C ARG A 16 -0.30 -17.11 34.47
N LYS A 17 0.35 -18.17 34.99
CA LYS A 17 1.47 -18.79 34.27
C LYS A 17 1.04 -19.41 32.94
N GLU A 18 -0.10 -20.08 32.94
CA GLU A 18 -0.64 -20.69 31.74
C GLU A 18 -1.01 -19.62 30.72
N ARG A 19 -1.71 -18.58 31.16
CA ARG A 19 -2.04 -17.45 30.26
C ARG A 19 -0.82 -16.76 29.66
N VAL A 20 0.27 -16.63 30.43
CA VAL A 20 1.53 -16.11 29.90
C VAL A 20 2.12 -17.03 28.85
N ARG A 21 2.07 -18.37 29.04
CA ARG A 21 2.57 -19.31 28.03
C ARG A 21 1.76 -19.26 26.74
N GLU A 22 0.41 -19.26 26.85
CA GLU A 22 -0.49 -19.10 25.70
C GLU A 22 -0.17 -17.84 24.89
N LEU A 23 -0.01 -16.69 25.57
CA LEU A 23 0.29 -15.43 24.92
C LEU A 23 1.69 -15.41 24.30
N LEU A 24 2.67 -16.03 24.94
CA LEU A 24 4.01 -16.14 24.36
C LEU A 24 4.03 -17.09 23.16
N ALA A 25 3.25 -18.17 23.18
CA ALA A 25 3.08 -19.06 22.04
C ALA A 25 2.40 -18.33 20.88
N LEU A 26 1.32 -17.61 21.15
CA LEU A 26 0.60 -16.79 20.14
C LEU A 26 1.53 -15.83 19.39
N VAL A 27 2.50 -15.23 20.09
CA VAL A 27 3.47 -14.31 19.46
C VAL A 27 4.79 -14.98 19.04
N GLY A 28 4.89 -16.33 19.14
CA GLY A 28 6.06 -17.13 18.74
C GLY A 28 7.29 -16.92 19.63
N LEU A 29 7.09 -16.65 20.91
CA LEU A 29 8.16 -16.36 21.89
C LEU A 29 8.16 -17.28 23.12
N GLU A 30 7.55 -18.48 23.05
CA GLU A 30 7.50 -19.42 24.16
C GLU A 30 8.89 -19.80 24.70
N HIS A 31 9.89 -19.89 23.81
CA HIS A 31 11.28 -20.20 24.15
C HIS A 31 12.04 -19.02 24.80
N ARG A 32 11.44 -17.83 24.82
CA ARG A 32 11.99 -16.60 25.39
C ARG A 32 11.32 -16.15 26.69
N GLY A 33 10.45 -16.96 27.26
CA GLY A 33 9.68 -16.61 28.47
C GLY A 33 10.50 -16.25 29.71
N GLY A 34 11.77 -16.63 29.75
CA GLY A 34 12.72 -16.26 30.84
C GLY A 34 13.65 -15.09 30.51
N ALA A 35 13.62 -14.57 29.27
CA ALA A 35 14.53 -13.51 28.85
C ALA A 35 14.14 -12.14 29.41
N TYR A 36 15.15 -11.30 29.68
CA TYR A 36 14.94 -9.90 30.02
C TYR A 36 14.72 -9.04 28.77
N PRO A 37 13.99 -7.91 28.87
CA PRO A 37 13.75 -7.03 27.72
C PRO A 37 15.01 -6.54 26.98
N SER A 38 16.12 -6.41 27.69
CA SER A 38 17.44 -6.04 27.13
C SER A 38 18.06 -7.14 26.24
N GLU A 39 17.61 -8.39 26.39
CA GLU A 39 18.09 -9.55 25.64
C GLU A 39 17.25 -9.83 24.38
N LEU A 40 16.21 -9.02 24.13
CA LEU A 40 15.28 -9.16 23.03
C LEU A 40 15.61 -8.18 21.90
N SER A 41 15.46 -8.64 20.65
CA SER A 41 15.50 -7.75 19.48
C SER A 41 14.34 -6.75 19.47
N GLY A 42 14.38 -5.73 18.60
CA GLY A 42 13.30 -4.75 18.43
C GLY A 42 11.96 -5.43 18.13
N GLY A 43 11.92 -6.31 17.12
CA GLY A 43 10.72 -7.06 16.78
C GLY A 43 10.23 -8.00 17.88
N GLN A 44 11.15 -8.63 18.63
CA GLN A 44 10.77 -9.46 19.78
C GLN A 44 10.16 -8.61 20.91
N ARG A 45 10.71 -7.43 21.20
CA ARG A 45 10.11 -6.49 22.16
C ARG A 45 8.71 -6.05 21.73
N GLN A 46 8.52 -5.78 20.42
CA GLN A 46 7.21 -5.43 19.88
C GLN A 46 6.20 -6.57 20.06
N ARG A 47 6.57 -7.82 19.76
CA ARG A 47 5.74 -9.01 19.98
C ARG A 47 5.36 -9.18 21.46
N VAL A 48 6.27 -8.95 22.38
CA VAL A 48 5.98 -8.95 23.84
C VAL A 48 5.00 -7.82 24.19
N GLY A 49 5.12 -6.64 23.55
CA GLY A 49 4.16 -5.54 23.70
C GLY A 49 2.74 -5.95 23.31
N ILE A 50 2.59 -6.62 22.16
CA ILE A 50 1.31 -7.15 21.67
C ILE A 50 0.77 -8.20 22.67
N ALA A 51 1.57 -9.19 23.06
CA ALA A 51 1.17 -10.20 24.05
C ALA A 51 0.71 -9.58 25.37
N ARG A 52 1.40 -8.54 25.83
CA ARG A 52 1.03 -7.80 27.03
C ARG A 52 -0.31 -7.08 26.89
N ALA A 53 -0.57 -6.47 25.74
CA ALA A 53 -1.83 -5.79 25.48
C ALA A 53 -3.01 -6.77 25.40
N LEU A 54 -2.78 -7.99 24.91
CA LEU A 54 -3.78 -9.06 24.83
C LEU A 54 -4.05 -9.80 26.15
N SER A 55 -3.31 -9.49 27.22
CA SER A 55 -3.38 -10.25 28.47
C SER A 55 -4.74 -10.22 29.16
N ASP A 56 -5.50 -9.12 29.02
CA ASP A 56 -6.83 -8.93 29.60
C ASP A 56 -7.97 -9.21 28.60
N THR A 57 -7.70 -9.95 27.54
CA THR A 57 -8.68 -10.28 26.48
C THR A 57 -9.48 -9.06 26.01
N PRO A 58 -8.81 -8.03 25.49
CA PRO A 58 -9.47 -6.79 25.09
C PRO A 58 -10.35 -7.04 23.86
N ARG A 59 -11.40 -6.21 23.69
CA ARG A 59 -12.19 -6.19 22.46
C ARG A 59 -11.56 -5.34 21.36
N VAL A 60 -10.70 -4.39 21.75
CA VAL A 60 -9.99 -3.48 20.85
C VAL A 60 -8.51 -3.42 21.24
N LEU A 61 -7.63 -3.58 20.27
CA LEU A 61 -6.19 -3.41 20.38
C LEU A 61 -5.78 -2.14 19.66
N LEU A 62 -5.18 -1.20 20.37
CA LEU A 62 -4.62 0.02 19.79
C LEU A 62 -3.12 -0.18 19.55
N CYS A 63 -2.70 0.02 18.31
CA CYS A 63 -1.30 -0.05 17.89
C CYS A 63 -0.88 1.33 17.37
N ASP A 64 -0.02 1.99 18.12
CA ASP A 64 0.54 3.29 17.75
C ASP A 64 1.91 3.06 17.13
N GLU A 65 2.02 3.34 15.83
CA GLU A 65 3.22 3.13 15.01
C GLU A 65 3.92 1.76 15.22
N PRO A 66 3.21 0.63 15.07
CA PRO A 66 3.74 -0.67 15.48
C PRO A 66 4.97 -1.13 14.69
N THR A 67 5.31 -0.47 13.59
CA THR A 67 6.37 -0.85 12.64
C THR A 67 7.47 0.19 12.47
N SER A 68 7.31 1.42 12.96
CA SER A 68 8.17 2.57 12.67
C SER A 68 9.67 2.42 13.01
N ALA A 69 10.02 1.50 13.90
CA ALA A 69 11.41 1.26 14.33
C ALA A 69 11.93 -0.12 13.90
N LEU A 70 11.31 -0.74 12.89
CA LEU A 70 11.62 -2.08 12.44
C LEU A 70 12.15 -2.08 11.01
N ASP A 71 12.98 -3.08 10.71
CA ASP A 71 13.38 -3.39 9.34
C ASP A 71 12.21 -4.01 8.55
N PRO A 72 12.27 -4.05 7.20
CA PRO A 72 11.16 -4.54 6.38
C PRO A 72 10.74 -5.99 6.64
N GLU A 73 11.66 -6.86 7.06
CA GLU A 73 11.36 -8.26 7.38
C GLU A 73 10.60 -8.34 8.71
N SER A 74 11.09 -7.63 9.71
CA SER A 74 10.42 -7.51 11.02
C SER A 74 9.05 -6.86 10.91
N THR A 75 8.89 -5.84 10.05
CA THR A 75 7.59 -5.20 9.75
C THR A 75 6.59 -6.22 9.24
N ARG A 76 6.92 -6.97 8.18
CA ARG A 76 6.06 -8.03 7.64
C ARG A 76 5.69 -9.08 8.70
N ALA A 77 6.66 -9.47 9.54
CA ALA A 77 6.42 -10.43 10.60
C ALA A 77 5.45 -9.91 11.68
N ILE A 78 5.47 -8.61 12.00
CA ILE A 78 4.52 -7.98 12.92
C ILE A 78 3.13 -7.86 12.28
N LEU A 79 3.02 -7.45 11.03
CA LEU A 79 1.73 -7.35 10.33
C LEU A 79 1.06 -8.72 10.19
N SER A 80 1.83 -9.77 9.84
CA SER A 80 1.34 -11.15 9.81
C SER A 80 0.85 -11.61 11.19
N LEU A 81 1.58 -11.29 12.25
CA LEU A 81 1.17 -11.58 13.63
C LEU A 81 -0.13 -10.85 14.00
N LEU A 82 -0.29 -9.59 13.65
CA LEU A 82 -1.52 -8.84 13.93
C LEU A 82 -2.72 -9.45 13.21
N ARG A 83 -2.57 -9.90 11.95
CA ARG A 83 -3.63 -10.65 11.24
C ARG A 83 -3.98 -11.93 11.98
N GLN A 84 -2.98 -12.75 12.33
CA GLN A 84 -3.19 -13.98 13.09
C GLN A 84 -3.94 -13.71 14.39
N VAL A 85 -3.52 -12.72 15.16
CA VAL A 85 -4.19 -12.32 16.41
C VAL A 85 -5.65 -11.94 16.18
N ARG A 86 -5.94 -11.13 15.14
CA ARG A 86 -7.31 -10.76 14.77
C ARG A 86 -8.14 -11.99 14.45
N ASP A 87 -7.62 -12.87 13.62
CA ASP A 87 -8.34 -14.04 13.12
C ASP A 87 -8.59 -15.08 14.24
N GLU A 88 -7.63 -15.27 15.15
CA GLU A 88 -7.77 -16.22 16.26
C GLU A 88 -8.60 -15.70 17.44
N THR A 89 -8.56 -14.38 17.70
CA THR A 89 -9.18 -13.79 18.91
C THR A 89 -10.42 -12.97 18.63
N GLY A 90 -10.68 -12.58 17.38
CA GLY A 90 -11.77 -11.69 17.01
C GLY A 90 -11.59 -10.25 17.53
N VAL A 91 -10.39 -9.86 17.95
CA VAL A 91 -10.11 -8.51 18.43
C VAL A 91 -10.17 -7.50 17.30
N THR A 92 -10.80 -6.34 17.52
CA THR A 92 -10.70 -5.22 16.60
C THR A 92 -9.34 -4.54 16.77
N ILE A 93 -8.59 -4.40 15.69
CA ILE A 93 -7.27 -3.74 15.71
C ILE A 93 -7.40 -2.34 15.10
N VAL A 94 -6.96 -1.34 15.85
CA VAL A 94 -6.84 0.05 15.37
C VAL A 94 -5.37 0.38 15.29
N ILE A 95 -4.90 0.70 14.09
CA ILE A 95 -3.49 1.04 13.82
C ILE A 95 -3.39 2.52 13.53
N ILE A 96 -2.51 3.20 14.22
CA ILE A 96 -2.10 4.57 13.92
C ILE A 96 -0.75 4.47 13.21
N THR A 97 -0.68 4.98 11.99
CA THR A 97 0.55 4.94 11.18
C THR A 97 0.55 6.05 10.14
N HIS A 98 1.72 6.47 9.73
CA HIS A 98 1.94 7.30 8.56
C HIS A 98 2.44 6.47 7.35
N GLU A 99 2.62 5.17 7.53
CA GLU A 99 3.08 4.24 6.49
C GLU A 99 1.91 3.68 5.69
N MET A 100 1.66 4.20 4.49
CA MET A 100 0.56 3.74 3.63
C MET A 100 0.73 2.27 3.20
N SER A 101 1.95 1.75 3.16
CA SER A 101 2.25 0.32 2.95
C SER A 101 1.57 -0.56 4.01
N VAL A 102 1.60 -0.15 5.28
CA VAL A 102 0.91 -0.85 6.37
C VAL A 102 -0.60 -0.83 6.17
N VAL A 103 -1.15 0.33 5.79
CA VAL A 103 -2.60 0.47 5.53
C VAL A 103 -3.02 -0.47 4.41
N ARG A 104 -2.30 -0.47 3.28
CA ARG A 104 -2.57 -1.36 2.13
C ARG A 104 -2.50 -2.84 2.48
N GLU A 105 -1.56 -3.19 3.37
CA GLU A 105 -1.28 -4.58 3.67
C GLU A 105 -2.32 -5.21 4.62
N ILE A 106 -2.80 -4.49 5.65
CA ILE A 106 -3.56 -5.13 6.75
C ILE A 106 -4.93 -4.50 7.03
N CYS A 107 -5.21 -3.26 6.60
CA CYS A 107 -6.41 -2.56 6.99
C CYS A 107 -7.60 -2.88 6.08
N ASP A 108 -8.78 -3.02 6.69
CA ASP A 108 -10.06 -3.17 5.98
C ASP A 108 -10.71 -1.80 5.75
N SER A 109 -10.43 -0.83 6.63
CA SER A 109 -10.93 0.54 6.58
C SER A 109 -9.86 1.52 7.04
N VAL A 110 -9.99 2.78 6.63
CA VAL A 110 -8.99 3.81 6.89
C VAL A 110 -9.66 5.15 7.21
N THR A 111 -9.02 5.92 8.06
CA THR A 111 -9.43 7.29 8.41
C THR A 111 -8.22 8.22 8.31
N LEU A 112 -8.29 9.21 7.44
CA LEU A 112 -7.27 10.24 7.30
C LEU A 112 -7.53 11.37 8.30
N LEU A 113 -6.55 11.61 9.15
CA LEU A 113 -6.54 12.71 10.12
C LEU A 113 -5.58 13.80 9.65
N LYS A 114 -6.01 15.05 9.68
CA LYS A 114 -5.17 16.21 9.43
C LYS A 114 -5.58 17.36 10.35
N ASP A 115 -4.60 18.00 10.98
CA ASP A 115 -4.80 19.14 11.89
C ASP A 115 -5.84 18.87 13.00
N GLY A 116 -5.89 17.62 13.50
CA GLY A 116 -6.83 17.19 14.54
C GLY A 116 -8.26 16.91 14.06
N GLY A 117 -8.51 17.04 12.75
CA GLY A 117 -9.83 16.74 12.14
C GLY A 117 -9.79 15.51 11.24
N ILE A 118 -10.95 14.88 11.07
CA ILE A 118 -11.14 13.81 10.08
C ILE A 118 -11.35 14.46 8.72
N VAL A 119 -10.47 14.15 7.76
CA VAL A 119 -10.56 14.61 6.37
C VAL A 119 -11.41 13.66 5.54
N GLN A 120 -11.17 12.35 5.70
CA GLN A 120 -11.89 11.30 5.00
C GLN A 120 -11.87 10.02 5.82
N SER A 121 -12.91 9.21 5.71
CA SER A 121 -12.98 7.88 6.36
C SER A 121 -13.85 6.96 5.51
N GLY A 122 -13.51 5.67 5.46
CA GLY A 122 -14.29 4.65 4.77
C GLY A 122 -13.56 3.31 4.71
N THR A 123 -14.18 2.31 4.14
CA THR A 123 -13.51 1.08 3.74
C THR A 123 -12.51 1.36 2.62
N ILE A 124 -11.53 0.49 2.45
CA ILE A 124 -10.56 0.62 1.34
C ILE A 124 -11.31 0.68 -0.01
N GLU A 125 -12.34 -0.14 -0.20
CA GLU A 125 -13.15 -0.16 -1.43
C GLU A 125 -13.88 1.16 -1.66
N GLU A 126 -14.51 1.75 -0.63
CA GLU A 126 -15.19 3.05 -0.71
C GLU A 126 -14.23 4.19 -1.04
N VAL A 127 -13.03 4.17 -0.44
CA VAL A 127 -12.00 5.18 -0.71
C VAL A 127 -11.50 5.08 -2.14
N LEU A 128 -11.26 3.87 -2.64
CA LEU A 128 -10.76 3.63 -3.99
C LEU A 128 -11.83 3.81 -5.07
N ALA A 129 -13.12 3.82 -4.71
CA ALA A 129 -14.20 4.16 -5.63
C ALA A 129 -14.15 5.63 -6.10
N ASP A 130 -13.49 6.51 -5.30
CA ASP A 130 -13.15 7.88 -5.70
C ASP A 130 -11.61 8.05 -5.81
N PRO A 131 -11.01 7.71 -6.95
CA PRO A 131 -9.56 7.77 -7.13
C PRO A 131 -8.97 9.18 -7.01
N GLY A 132 -9.80 10.22 -7.12
CA GLY A 132 -9.41 11.62 -6.96
C GLY A 132 -9.35 12.08 -5.50
N SER A 133 -9.86 11.29 -4.59
CA SER A 133 -9.91 11.67 -3.18
C SER A 133 -8.50 11.78 -2.56
N PRO A 134 -8.33 12.63 -1.52
CA PRO A 134 -7.04 12.78 -0.84
C PRO A 134 -6.48 11.44 -0.36
N LEU A 135 -7.32 10.59 0.21
CA LEU A 135 -6.91 9.33 0.79
C LEU A 135 -6.57 8.27 -0.28
N ALA A 136 -7.29 8.25 -1.41
CA ALA A 136 -6.96 7.36 -2.52
C ALA A 136 -5.58 7.70 -3.11
N LYS A 137 -5.25 8.99 -3.23
CA LYS A 137 -3.93 9.45 -3.69
C LYS A 137 -2.79 9.07 -2.75
N GLU A 138 -3.04 9.08 -1.43
CA GLU A 138 -2.07 8.61 -0.43
C GLU A 138 -1.92 7.08 -0.47
N LEU A 139 -3.02 6.36 -0.66
CA LEU A 139 -3.01 4.89 -0.75
C LEU A 139 -2.28 4.39 -2.00
N VAL A 140 -2.34 5.11 -3.11
CA VAL A 140 -1.69 4.72 -4.36
C VAL A 140 -0.53 5.67 -4.64
N PRO A 141 0.71 5.28 -4.34
CA PRO A 141 1.85 6.16 -4.52
C PRO A 141 2.00 6.58 -5.98
N ALA A 142 2.36 7.85 -6.17
CA ALA A 142 2.69 8.32 -7.51
C ALA A 142 3.91 7.56 -8.03
N PRO A 143 3.87 7.06 -9.28
CA PRO A 143 5.02 6.42 -9.86
C PRO A 143 6.17 7.44 -9.97
N SER A 144 7.39 7.04 -9.57
CA SER A 144 8.57 7.85 -9.77
C SER A 144 8.97 7.80 -11.24
N VAL A 145 9.13 8.95 -11.85
CA VAL A 145 9.52 9.08 -13.26
C VAL A 145 11.01 8.76 -13.45
N ASP A 146 11.78 8.80 -12.34
CA ASP A 146 13.23 8.59 -12.35
C ASP A 146 13.65 7.10 -12.27
N GLU A 147 12.75 6.17 -11.97
CA GLU A 147 13.09 4.76 -11.73
C GLU A 147 12.78 3.82 -12.90
N LEU A 148 12.21 4.31 -13.98
CA LEU A 148 12.01 3.48 -15.16
C LEU A 148 13.17 3.64 -16.15
N ASP A 149 14.00 2.64 -16.15
CA ASP A 149 14.79 2.32 -17.34
C ASP A 149 13.79 1.81 -18.42
N VAL A 150 13.27 2.77 -19.19
CA VAL A 150 12.26 2.58 -20.26
C VAL A 150 12.74 1.58 -21.30
N SER A 151 14.04 1.22 -21.28
CA SER A 151 14.66 0.25 -22.17
C SER A 151 14.11 -1.18 -22.01
N ASP A 152 13.70 -1.58 -20.82
CA ASP A 152 13.20 -2.94 -20.58
C ASP A 152 11.72 -3.10 -20.95
N PHE A 153 10.90 -2.07 -20.78
CA PHE A 153 9.47 -2.13 -21.12
C PHE A 153 9.23 -2.07 -22.64
N ASN A 154 10.01 -1.25 -23.35
CA ASN A 154 10.00 -1.21 -24.82
C ASN A 154 10.60 -2.48 -25.44
N ARG A 155 11.49 -3.21 -24.75
CA ARG A 155 12.05 -4.47 -25.25
C ARG A 155 11.01 -5.58 -25.37
N GLU A 156 10.05 -5.68 -24.47
CA GLU A 156 8.98 -6.71 -24.56
C GLU A 156 7.90 -6.36 -25.56
N LEU A 157 7.55 -5.09 -25.74
CA LEU A 157 6.58 -4.65 -26.75
C LEU A 157 7.20 -4.65 -28.16
N THR A 158 8.44 -4.20 -28.32
CA THR A 158 9.13 -4.19 -29.62
C THR A 158 9.57 -5.58 -30.09
N ALA A 159 9.79 -6.55 -29.21
CA ALA A 159 10.10 -7.92 -29.62
C ALA A 159 8.91 -8.61 -30.36
N ARG A 160 7.70 -8.07 -30.26
CA ARG A 160 6.54 -8.53 -31.04
C ARG A 160 6.31 -7.79 -32.36
N GLU A 161 6.84 -6.60 -32.55
CA GLU A 161 6.63 -5.78 -33.75
C GLU A 161 7.84 -5.61 -34.67
N ILE A 162 9.07 -5.92 -34.21
CA ILE A 162 10.30 -5.81 -35.02
C ILE A 162 10.58 -7.09 -35.84
N ALA A 163 9.52 -7.68 -36.43
CA ALA A 163 9.70 -8.57 -37.58
C ALA A 163 9.59 -7.83 -38.92
N VAL A 164 9.42 -6.50 -38.95
CA VAL A 164 9.31 -5.74 -40.19
C VAL A 164 10.11 -4.44 -40.11
N GLN A 165 11.21 -4.42 -40.88
CA GLN A 165 11.99 -3.28 -41.37
C GLN A 165 13.11 -2.71 -40.46
N SER A 166 14.29 -3.18 -40.82
CA SER A 166 15.57 -2.51 -40.59
C SER A 166 15.71 -1.28 -41.48
N SER A 167 15.90 -0.10 -40.89
CA SER A 167 16.76 0.95 -41.44
C SER A 167 16.97 2.07 -40.41
N SER A 168 18.23 2.23 -40.03
CA SER A 168 18.95 3.43 -39.56
C SER A 168 18.17 4.54 -38.87
N VAL A 169 18.41 4.70 -37.55
CA VAL A 169 18.41 6.05 -36.93
C VAL A 169 19.62 6.13 -36.00
N GLU A 170 20.45 7.11 -36.29
CA GLU A 170 21.57 7.55 -35.48
C GLU A 170 21.06 8.33 -34.25
N ASP A 171 21.71 8.07 -33.14
CA ASP A 171 22.03 8.95 -32.00
C ASP A 171 21.15 10.18 -31.80
N GLU A 172 20.08 10.07 -31.02
CA GLU A 172 19.50 11.23 -30.34
C GLU A 172 19.58 11.03 -28.82
N THR A 173 20.45 11.84 -28.24
CA THR A 173 20.65 12.17 -26.85
C THR A 173 19.37 12.09 -26.01
N SER A 174 19.50 11.51 -24.85
CA SER A 174 18.57 11.40 -23.72
C SER A 174 17.86 12.69 -23.30
N ALA A 175 16.98 13.23 -24.15
CA ALA A 175 16.04 14.26 -23.76
C ALA A 175 14.89 13.61 -22.99
N GLN A 176 14.61 14.12 -21.81
CA GLN A 176 13.48 13.66 -20.99
C GLN A 176 12.16 13.90 -21.77
N PRO A 177 11.16 13.01 -21.72
CA PRO A 177 9.93 13.09 -22.55
C PRO A 177 9.16 14.42 -22.44
N TRP A 178 9.36 15.18 -21.38
CA TRP A 178 8.70 16.49 -21.15
C TRP A 178 9.47 17.70 -21.74
N GLU A 179 10.67 17.53 -22.24
CA GLU A 179 11.47 18.65 -22.81
C GLU A 179 11.01 19.09 -24.20
N SER A 180 10.13 18.31 -24.85
CA SER A 180 9.71 18.52 -26.25
C SER A 180 8.29 19.10 -26.43
N GLY A 181 7.78 19.89 -25.46
CA GLY A 181 6.42 20.47 -25.53
C GLY A 181 5.33 19.45 -25.11
N ASN A 182 5.71 18.40 -24.44
CA ASN A 182 4.81 17.45 -23.81
C ASN A 182 4.46 17.89 -22.38
N ILE A 183 3.31 17.43 -21.91
CA ILE A 183 2.86 17.56 -20.51
C ILE A 183 2.72 16.18 -19.88
N LEU A 184 2.95 16.12 -18.58
CA LEU A 184 2.80 14.89 -17.83
C LEU A 184 1.43 14.83 -17.15
N LEU A 185 0.70 13.74 -17.36
CA LEU A 185 -0.56 13.46 -16.68
C LEU A 185 -0.34 12.41 -15.59
N ASP A 186 -1.00 12.59 -14.46
CA ASP A 186 -1.18 11.59 -13.41
C ASP A 186 -2.57 10.98 -13.56
N VAL A 187 -2.63 9.70 -13.87
CA VAL A 187 -3.86 8.97 -14.20
C VAL A 187 -4.08 7.86 -13.19
N ILE A 188 -5.13 7.96 -12.38
CA ILE A 188 -5.50 6.95 -11.40
C ILE A 188 -6.80 6.29 -11.84
N PHE A 189 -6.84 4.96 -11.78
CA PHE A 189 -8.03 4.18 -12.13
C PHE A 189 -8.14 2.92 -11.27
N THR A 190 -9.37 2.43 -11.11
CA THR A 190 -9.67 1.21 -10.36
C THR A 190 -10.13 0.11 -11.32
N SER A 191 -9.78 -1.12 -11.01
CA SER A 191 -10.18 -2.32 -11.72
C SER A 191 -10.78 -3.32 -10.73
N HIS A 192 -11.86 -3.97 -11.13
CA HIS A 192 -12.50 -5.02 -10.35
C HIS A 192 -12.32 -6.38 -11.05
N PRO A 193 -12.40 -7.51 -10.33
CA PRO A 193 -12.32 -8.83 -10.91
C PRO A 193 -13.33 -9.01 -12.06
N GLY A 194 -12.84 -9.44 -13.23
CA GLY A 194 -13.66 -9.62 -14.42
C GLY A 194 -13.81 -8.39 -15.33
N VAL A 195 -13.31 -7.21 -14.91
CA VAL A 195 -13.26 -6.00 -15.74
C VAL A 195 -11.78 -5.60 -15.92
N PRO A 196 -11.14 -5.90 -17.05
CA PRO A 196 -9.70 -5.66 -17.25
C PRO A 196 -9.41 -4.18 -17.52
N THR A 197 -9.72 -3.31 -16.56
CA THR A 197 -9.58 -1.85 -16.69
C THR A 197 -8.13 -1.44 -16.91
N GLY A 198 -7.17 -2.13 -16.27
CA GLY A 198 -5.74 -1.85 -16.45
C GLY A 198 -5.27 -2.03 -17.88
N SER A 199 -5.59 -3.17 -18.52
CA SER A 199 -5.25 -3.44 -19.92
C SER A 199 -5.96 -2.46 -20.85
N ASN A 200 -7.23 -2.13 -20.58
CA ASN A 200 -7.98 -1.17 -21.39
C ASN A 200 -7.36 0.22 -21.30
N MET A 201 -6.89 0.62 -20.11
CA MET A 201 -6.27 1.93 -19.91
C MET A 201 -4.92 2.04 -20.63
N LEU A 202 -4.10 0.99 -20.60
CA LEU A 202 -2.83 0.95 -21.32
C LEU A 202 -3.05 0.97 -22.85
N ASN A 203 -4.03 0.20 -23.35
CA ASN A 203 -4.38 0.21 -24.76
C ASN A 203 -4.90 1.58 -25.21
N LEU A 204 -5.77 2.20 -24.40
CA LEU A 204 -6.27 3.54 -24.70
C LEU A 204 -5.14 4.57 -24.71
N ALA A 205 -4.22 4.52 -23.75
CA ALA A 205 -3.05 5.40 -23.74
C ALA A 205 -2.25 5.28 -25.04
N ALA A 206 -1.99 4.03 -25.48
CA ALA A 206 -1.30 3.76 -26.75
C ALA A 206 -2.07 4.30 -27.97
N GLU A 207 -3.39 4.06 -28.04
CA GLU A 207 -4.26 4.56 -29.14
C GLU A 207 -4.29 6.09 -29.22
N LEU A 208 -4.17 6.76 -28.06
CA LEU A 208 -4.13 8.21 -27.96
C LEU A 208 -2.74 8.81 -28.22
N GLY A 209 -1.73 7.96 -28.49
CA GLY A 209 -0.36 8.40 -28.69
C GLY A 209 0.28 8.96 -27.41
N ALA A 210 -0.24 8.56 -26.25
CA ALA A 210 0.35 8.89 -24.96
C ALA A 210 1.49 7.93 -24.65
N ASP A 211 2.62 8.46 -24.20
CA ASP A 211 3.74 7.65 -23.73
C ASP A 211 3.59 7.34 -22.24
N VAL A 212 3.66 6.05 -21.87
CA VAL A 212 3.60 5.61 -20.47
C VAL A 212 5.00 5.72 -19.88
N THR A 213 5.25 6.80 -19.16
CA THR A 213 6.57 7.06 -18.58
C THR A 213 6.81 6.33 -17.26
N ALA A 214 5.74 6.02 -16.53
CA ALA A 214 5.81 5.25 -15.29
C ALA A 214 4.45 4.67 -14.91
N GLY A 215 4.42 3.59 -14.11
CA GLY A 215 3.18 3.01 -13.65
C GLY A 215 3.34 2.17 -12.39
N THR A 216 2.31 2.22 -11.54
CA THR A 216 2.20 1.41 -10.34
C THR A 216 0.85 0.71 -10.34
N PHE A 217 0.84 -0.57 -9.98
CA PHE A 217 -0.37 -1.37 -9.82
C PHE A 217 -0.36 -2.00 -8.44
N GLU A 218 -1.39 -1.71 -7.66
CA GLU A 218 -1.56 -2.21 -6.30
C GLU A 218 -2.85 -3.02 -6.19
N SER A 219 -2.81 -4.11 -5.43
CA SER A 219 -3.99 -4.92 -5.13
C SER A 219 -4.36 -4.75 -3.67
N MET A 220 -5.57 -4.28 -3.39
CA MET A 220 -6.10 -4.06 -2.06
C MET A 220 -7.45 -4.76 -1.92
N GLY A 221 -7.46 -5.89 -1.21
CA GLY A 221 -8.64 -6.75 -1.14
C GLY A 221 -9.08 -7.26 -2.50
N SER A 222 -10.30 -6.94 -2.89
CA SER A 222 -10.90 -7.31 -4.20
C SER A 222 -10.64 -6.29 -5.30
N VAL A 223 -10.04 -5.14 -4.99
CA VAL A 223 -9.83 -4.02 -5.92
C VAL A 223 -8.38 -3.95 -6.36
N GLN A 224 -8.14 -3.78 -7.65
CA GLN A 224 -6.86 -3.34 -8.19
C GLN A 224 -6.91 -1.86 -8.50
N VAL A 225 -5.85 -1.14 -8.18
CA VAL A 225 -5.68 0.26 -8.53
C VAL A 225 -4.44 0.42 -9.37
N GLY A 226 -4.57 1.12 -10.50
CA GLY A 226 -3.46 1.54 -11.32
C GLY A 226 -3.25 3.04 -11.22
N ARG A 227 -1.99 3.46 -11.19
CA ARG A 227 -1.59 4.86 -11.32
C ARG A 227 -0.50 4.97 -12.36
N LEU A 228 -0.76 5.73 -13.42
CA LEU A 228 0.14 5.90 -14.55
C LEU A 228 0.59 7.34 -14.67
N ALA A 229 1.84 7.53 -15.00
CA ALA A 229 2.35 8.81 -15.50
C ALA A 229 2.39 8.74 -17.02
N LEU A 230 1.63 9.60 -17.71
CA LEU A 230 1.52 9.63 -19.15
C LEU A 230 2.10 10.93 -19.69
N ALA A 231 3.06 10.85 -20.59
CA ALA A 231 3.51 12.00 -21.35
C ALA A 231 2.64 12.16 -22.62
N ILE A 232 2.06 13.33 -22.82
CA ILE A 232 1.17 13.63 -23.94
C ILE A 232 1.54 14.96 -24.58
N PRO A 233 1.27 15.14 -25.89
CA PRO A 233 1.41 16.43 -26.55
C PRO A 233 0.49 17.48 -25.92
N ALA A 234 1.03 18.65 -25.56
CA ALA A 234 0.26 19.74 -24.94
C ALA A 234 -0.93 20.18 -25.82
N ALA A 235 -0.80 20.11 -27.14
CA ALA A 235 -1.86 20.47 -28.09
C ALA A 235 -3.10 19.52 -28.00
N GLN A 236 -2.91 18.29 -27.53
CA GLN A 236 -3.99 17.29 -27.45
C GLN A 236 -4.53 17.12 -26.03
N ARG A 237 -4.04 17.94 -25.07
CA ARG A 237 -4.35 17.82 -23.64
C ARG A 237 -5.83 17.59 -23.36
N SER A 238 -6.71 18.48 -23.83
CA SER A 238 -8.14 18.41 -23.48
C SER A 238 -8.80 17.14 -24.00
N SER A 239 -8.52 16.78 -25.27
CA SER A 239 -9.09 15.60 -25.89
C SER A 239 -8.67 14.31 -25.18
N ILE A 240 -7.39 14.17 -24.82
CA ILE A 240 -6.86 12.99 -24.16
C ILE A 240 -7.43 12.87 -22.72
N ILE A 241 -7.46 13.96 -21.97
CA ILE A 241 -8.03 13.99 -20.63
C ILE A 241 -9.50 13.59 -20.62
N ASP A 242 -10.30 14.10 -21.56
CA ASP A 242 -11.73 13.79 -21.65
C ASP A 242 -11.97 12.30 -21.98
N GLN A 243 -11.16 11.72 -22.85
CA GLN A 243 -11.25 10.30 -23.21
C GLN A 243 -10.85 9.38 -22.05
N LEU A 244 -9.77 9.71 -21.33
CA LEU A 244 -9.36 8.95 -20.14
C LEU A 244 -10.43 9.01 -19.03
N ARG A 245 -11.01 10.19 -18.80
CA ARG A 245 -12.11 10.38 -17.84
C ARG A 245 -13.38 9.64 -18.23
N ALA A 246 -13.70 9.57 -19.52
CA ALA A 246 -14.84 8.79 -20.01
C ALA A 246 -14.71 7.28 -19.72
N GLN A 247 -13.50 6.78 -19.51
CA GLN A 247 -13.22 5.41 -19.07
C GLN A 247 -13.14 5.26 -17.53
N GLY A 248 -13.55 6.28 -16.79
CA GLY A 248 -13.59 6.25 -15.33
C GLY A 248 -12.25 6.55 -14.63
N ALA A 249 -11.25 7.04 -15.36
CA ALA A 249 -9.99 7.44 -14.76
C ALA A 249 -10.09 8.84 -14.12
N HIS A 250 -9.44 9.01 -12.99
CA HIS A 250 -9.12 10.33 -12.45
C HIS A 250 -7.83 10.84 -13.11
N VAL A 251 -7.85 12.04 -13.67
CA VAL A 251 -6.73 12.59 -14.42
C VAL A 251 -6.40 13.99 -13.93
N GLU A 252 -5.14 14.18 -13.53
CA GLU A 252 -4.56 15.46 -13.15
C GLU A 252 -3.34 15.78 -14.00
N VAL A 253 -3.08 17.07 -14.21
CA VAL A 253 -1.82 17.50 -14.81
C VAL A 253 -0.79 17.58 -13.70
N ARG A 254 0.30 16.86 -13.84
CA ARG A 254 1.40 16.89 -12.90
C ARG A 254 2.18 18.20 -13.08
N SER A 255 2.22 19.04 -12.06
CA SER A 255 3.17 20.17 -12.01
C SER A 255 4.55 19.60 -11.66
N LEU A 256 5.51 19.85 -12.53
CA LEU A 256 6.92 19.55 -12.32
C LEU A 256 7.52 20.46 -11.24
#